data_675b1fa00b6833592a74c081e37fcbc4
#
_entry.id   675b1fa00b6833592a74c081e37fcbc4
#
_cell.length_a   1.000
_cell.length_b   1.000
_cell.length_c   1.000
_cell.angle_alpha   90.00
_cell.angle_beta   90.00
_cell.angle_gamma   90.00
#
_symmetry.space_group_name_H-M   'P 1'
#
loop_
_entity.id
_entity.type
_entity.pdbx_description
1 polymer ?
#
loop_
_entity_poly.entity_id
_entity_poly.type
_entity_poly.pdbx_seq_one_letter_code
_entity_poly.pdbx_strand_id
1 'polypeptide(L)'
;MIDIMFLNQIILQQNKRLQTKEDQLLLNLIKNDIFDLNMDVSTTMKKYFKTIRKYSQLKTSKNISFFNFRSETINKMYQKMFDKEESSLKCGDFYYYNGLELICKKHYKSKKLRLYTNYSYFIKKIDKKSFTIVEPVDKLTMTFDISFLSYFKLPHCMTCHSVQGLSIDDEVTIFDCNTPYVDRNFVWTAITRVRQLQNITYFEQSGVDIKRFEDSKLETVF
;
A
#
# COMPACT_ATOMS: atom_id res chain seq x y z
N MET A 1 -33.31 -8.06 -18.33
CA MET A 1 -34.32 -7.40 -17.51
C MET A 1 -33.73 -6.75 -16.25
N ILE A 2 -32.49 -6.27 -16.31
CA ILE A 2 -31.79 -5.57 -15.19
C ILE A 2 -31.61 -4.07 -15.50
N ASP A 3 -31.75 -3.63 -16.75
CA ASP A 3 -31.49 -2.25 -17.17
C ASP A 3 -32.59 -1.23 -16.83
N ILE A 4 -33.71 -1.67 -16.29
CA ILE A 4 -34.84 -0.78 -16.00
C ILE A 4 -34.78 -0.17 -14.58
N MET A 5 -33.92 -0.68 -13.71
CA MET A 5 -33.86 -0.21 -12.31
C MET A 5 -32.97 1.01 -12.04
N PHE A 6 -32.18 1.48 -13.00
CA PHE A 6 -31.27 2.61 -12.79
C PHE A 6 -31.50 3.72 -13.83
N LEU A 7 -32.66 4.33 -13.77
CA LEU A 7 -33.03 5.47 -14.65
C LEU A 7 -32.22 6.74 -14.38
N ASN A 8 -31.48 6.82 -13.29
CA ASN A 8 -30.59 7.95 -12.94
C ASN A 8 -29.19 7.46 -12.68
N GLN A 9 -28.40 7.23 -13.73
CA GLN A 9 -26.98 6.97 -13.60
C GLN A 9 -26.24 8.30 -13.49
N ILE A 10 -25.57 8.55 -12.35
CA ILE A 10 -24.61 9.64 -12.22
C ILE A 10 -23.25 9.12 -12.71
N ILE A 11 -22.86 9.54 -13.90
CA ILE A 11 -21.54 9.24 -14.45
C ILE A 11 -20.57 10.29 -13.96
N LEU A 12 -19.65 9.90 -13.09
CA LEU A 12 -18.55 10.75 -12.64
C LEU A 12 -17.51 10.85 -13.76
N GLN A 13 -17.51 11.96 -14.50
CA GLN A 13 -16.63 12.16 -15.65
C GLN A 13 -15.24 12.69 -15.29
N GLN A 14 -15.07 13.25 -14.09
CA GLN A 14 -13.82 13.91 -13.69
C GLN A 14 -13.19 13.25 -12.46
N ASN A 15 -11.94 12.85 -12.59
CA ASN A 15 -11.12 12.40 -11.46
C ASN A 15 -10.59 13.63 -10.69
N LYS A 16 -11.24 13.96 -9.57
CA LYS A 16 -10.83 15.10 -8.71
C LYS A 16 -9.53 14.85 -7.93
N ARG A 17 -8.98 13.62 -7.95
CA ARG A 17 -7.75 13.29 -7.27
C ARG A 17 -6.53 13.79 -8.01
N LEU A 18 -6.53 13.70 -9.34
CA LEU A 18 -5.47 14.23 -10.19
C LEU A 18 -5.55 15.75 -10.28
N GLN A 19 -4.40 16.40 -10.13
CA GLN A 19 -4.33 17.87 -10.01
C GLN A 19 -4.28 18.57 -11.37
N THR A 20 -3.71 17.91 -12.39
CA THR A 20 -3.52 18.51 -13.72
C THR A 20 -4.45 17.92 -14.77
N LYS A 21 -4.74 18.68 -15.82
CA LYS A 21 -5.48 18.19 -16.99
C LYS A 21 -4.66 17.16 -17.76
N GLU A 22 -3.36 17.36 -17.84
CA GLU A 22 -2.40 16.46 -18.50
C GLU A 22 -2.45 15.09 -17.84
N ASP A 23 -2.39 15.01 -16.49
CA ASP A 23 -2.51 13.76 -15.75
C ASP A 23 -3.87 13.07 -15.97
N GLN A 24 -4.95 13.85 -16.09
CA GLN A 24 -6.28 13.31 -16.38
C GLN A 24 -6.35 12.67 -17.78
N LEU A 25 -5.77 13.33 -18.80
CA LEU A 25 -5.69 12.79 -20.16
C LEU A 25 -4.80 11.55 -20.19
N LEU A 26 -3.62 11.61 -19.55
CA LEU A 26 -2.70 10.49 -19.44
C LEU A 26 -3.35 9.30 -18.73
N LEU A 27 -4.10 9.54 -17.65
CA LEU A 27 -4.81 8.47 -16.95
C LEU A 27 -5.84 7.77 -17.84
N ASN A 28 -6.52 8.50 -18.71
CA ASN A 28 -7.48 7.91 -19.66
C ASN A 28 -6.75 7.02 -20.70
N LEU A 29 -5.59 7.43 -21.19
CA LEU A 29 -4.78 6.60 -22.09
C LEU A 29 -4.30 5.33 -21.39
N ILE A 30 -3.80 5.46 -20.17
CA ILE A 30 -3.37 4.32 -19.32
C ILE A 30 -4.55 3.37 -19.09
N LYS A 31 -5.75 3.89 -18.79
CA LYS A 31 -6.96 3.08 -18.60
C LYS A 31 -7.27 2.25 -19.84
N ASN A 32 -7.27 2.88 -21.02
CA ASN A 32 -7.56 2.18 -22.27
C ASN A 32 -6.57 1.04 -22.50
N ASP A 33 -5.26 1.31 -22.34
CA ASP A 33 -4.21 0.30 -22.52
C ASP A 33 -4.27 -0.82 -21.46
N ILE A 34 -4.57 -0.48 -20.19
CA ILE A 34 -4.72 -1.50 -19.14
C ILE A 34 -5.89 -2.46 -19.44
N PHE A 35 -7.01 -1.94 -19.94
CA PHE A 35 -8.20 -2.75 -20.19
C PHE A 35 -8.28 -3.31 -21.61
N ASP A 36 -7.35 -2.98 -22.51
CA ASP A 36 -7.20 -3.65 -23.79
C ASP A 36 -6.69 -5.08 -23.59
N LEU A 37 -7.52 -6.07 -23.89
CA LEU A 37 -7.20 -7.48 -23.74
C LEU A 37 -6.05 -7.96 -24.64
N ASN A 38 -5.74 -7.24 -25.70
CA ASN A 38 -4.61 -7.52 -26.59
C ASN A 38 -3.27 -6.99 -26.04
N MET A 39 -3.28 -6.15 -25.02
CA MET A 39 -2.08 -5.63 -24.40
C MET A 39 -1.77 -6.35 -23.09
N ASP A 40 -0.50 -6.71 -22.91
CA ASP A 40 0.02 -7.18 -21.62
C ASP A 40 0.17 -6.02 -20.63
N VAL A 41 -0.27 -6.24 -19.40
CA VAL A 41 -0.21 -5.24 -18.32
C VAL A 41 1.21 -4.77 -18.05
N SER A 42 2.21 -5.67 -18.07
CA SER A 42 3.62 -5.31 -17.86
C SER A 42 4.12 -4.36 -18.96
N THR A 43 3.71 -4.59 -20.20
CA THR A 43 4.01 -3.71 -21.35
C THR A 43 3.40 -2.33 -21.14
N THR A 44 2.14 -2.26 -20.70
CA THR A 44 1.49 -0.98 -20.37
C THR A 44 2.23 -0.26 -19.23
N MET A 45 2.58 -0.97 -18.16
CA MET A 45 3.30 -0.37 -17.04
C MET A 45 4.67 0.18 -17.45
N LYS A 46 5.42 -0.53 -18.29
CA LYS A 46 6.71 -0.07 -18.84
C LYS A 46 6.58 1.15 -19.75
N LYS A 47 5.49 1.24 -20.51
CA LYS A 47 5.23 2.36 -21.43
C LYS A 47 5.05 3.67 -20.69
N TYR A 48 4.40 3.66 -19.54
CA TYR A 48 3.98 4.88 -18.84
C TYR A 48 4.79 5.21 -17.60
N PHE A 49 5.46 4.23 -16.97
CA PHE A 49 6.09 4.41 -15.67
C PHE A 49 7.57 4.01 -15.68
N LYS A 50 8.34 4.71 -14.86
CA LYS A 50 9.72 4.33 -14.57
C LYS A 50 9.75 2.88 -14.07
N THR A 51 10.59 2.05 -14.66
CA THR A 51 10.72 0.64 -14.31
C THR A 51 11.99 0.37 -13.53
N ILE A 52 11.87 -0.36 -12.42
CA ILE A 52 13.00 -0.92 -11.66
C ILE A 52 12.87 -2.43 -11.58
N ARG A 53 14.01 -3.15 -11.41
CA ARG A 53 14.07 -4.64 -11.39
C ARG A 53 14.76 -5.19 -10.16
N LYS A 54 15.40 -4.35 -9.36
CA LYS A 54 16.16 -4.77 -8.17
C LYS A 54 15.70 -3.97 -6.95
N TYR A 55 15.60 -4.64 -5.82
CA TYR A 55 15.28 -3.99 -4.55
C TYR A 55 16.28 -2.88 -4.16
N SER A 56 17.55 -3.00 -4.58
CA SER A 56 18.55 -1.93 -4.38
C SER A 56 18.22 -0.62 -5.12
N GLN A 57 17.32 -0.66 -6.09
CA GLN A 57 16.83 0.52 -6.83
C GLN A 57 15.59 1.16 -6.19
N LEU A 58 14.99 0.50 -5.18
CA LEU A 58 13.80 0.96 -4.50
C LEU A 58 14.14 2.16 -3.62
N LYS A 59 13.56 3.32 -3.95
CA LYS A 59 13.78 4.59 -3.24
C LYS A 59 12.49 5.18 -2.66
N THR A 60 11.34 4.65 -3.06
CA THR A 60 10.03 5.16 -2.68
C THR A 60 9.68 4.79 -1.23
N SER A 61 9.20 5.73 -0.44
CA SER A 61 8.82 5.50 0.97
C SER A 61 7.50 4.74 1.12
N LYS A 62 6.64 4.81 0.11
CA LYS A 62 5.35 4.12 0.05
C LYS A 62 5.35 3.11 -1.09
N ASN A 63 4.73 1.96 -0.86
CA ASN A 63 4.70 0.87 -1.84
C ASN A 63 3.33 0.19 -1.82
N ILE A 64 2.90 -0.31 -2.98
CA ILE A 64 1.65 -1.06 -3.12
C ILE A 64 1.97 -2.43 -3.70
N SER A 65 1.44 -3.48 -3.05
CA SER A 65 1.57 -4.87 -3.51
C SER A 65 0.20 -5.54 -3.59
N PHE A 66 0.12 -6.63 -4.35
CA PHE A 66 -1.05 -7.50 -4.32
C PHE A 66 -0.97 -8.46 -3.13
N PHE A 67 0.19 -9.06 -2.92
CA PHE A 67 0.38 -10.13 -1.94
C PHE A 67 0.77 -9.60 -0.56
N ASN A 68 0.19 -10.17 0.49
CA ASN A 68 0.56 -9.85 1.88
C ASN A 68 2.03 -10.15 2.19
N PHE A 69 2.55 -11.30 1.72
CA PHE A 69 3.96 -11.64 1.93
C PHE A 69 4.92 -10.62 1.32
N ARG A 70 4.58 -10.05 0.15
CA ARG A 70 5.37 -8.99 -0.48
C ARG A 70 5.37 -7.74 0.38
N SER A 71 4.20 -7.34 0.87
CA SER A 71 4.06 -6.22 1.80
C SER A 71 4.92 -6.43 3.05
N GLU A 72 4.89 -7.60 3.65
CA GLU A 72 5.71 -7.94 4.83
C GLU A 72 7.21 -7.91 4.51
N THR A 73 7.63 -8.49 3.39
CA THR A 73 9.04 -8.51 2.96
C THR A 73 9.57 -7.09 2.80
N ILE A 74 8.83 -6.22 2.13
CA ILE A 74 9.23 -4.83 1.92
C ILE A 74 9.25 -4.08 3.25
N ASN A 75 8.24 -4.23 4.09
CA ASN A 75 8.21 -3.63 5.41
C ASN A 75 9.41 -4.08 6.28
N LYS A 76 9.78 -5.36 6.26
CA LYS A 76 10.97 -5.87 6.95
C LYS A 76 12.27 -5.28 6.37
N MET A 77 12.33 -5.11 5.06
CA MET A 77 13.51 -4.52 4.41
C MET A 77 13.71 -3.06 4.82
N TYR A 78 12.65 -2.26 4.85
CA TYR A 78 12.73 -0.87 5.31
C TYR A 78 13.11 -0.79 6.79
N GLN A 79 12.60 -1.67 7.61
CA GLN A 79 12.92 -1.72 9.04
C GLN A 79 14.40 -2.01 9.33
N LYS A 80 15.06 -2.83 8.51
CA LYS A 80 16.51 -3.10 8.66
C LYS A 80 17.38 -1.84 8.49
N MET A 81 16.85 -0.80 7.83
CA MET A 81 17.55 0.49 7.72
C MET A 81 17.55 1.28 9.04
N PHE A 82 16.57 1.01 9.92
CA PHE A 82 16.36 1.70 11.20
C PHE A 82 16.81 0.89 12.43
N ASP A 83 17.39 -0.31 12.21
CA ASP A 83 17.84 -1.24 13.27
C ASP A 83 18.94 -0.67 14.20
N LYS A 84 19.42 0.52 13.92
CA LYS A 84 20.55 1.16 14.62
C LYS A 84 20.14 2.26 15.61
N GLU A 85 18.83 2.56 15.77
CA GLU A 85 18.41 3.57 16.75
C GLU A 85 18.35 2.94 18.15
N GLU A 86 19.15 3.50 19.09
CA GLU A 86 19.23 3.08 20.50
C GLU A 86 17.89 3.11 21.25
N SER A 87 16.90 3.83 20.71
CA SER A 87 15.56 3.99 21.31
C SER A 87 14.49 3.04 20.73
N SER A 88 14.87 2.06 19.90
CA SER A 88 13.91 1.14 19.28
C SER A 88 13.58 -0.06 20.15
N LEU A 89 12.31 -0.47 20.15
CA LEU A 89 11.83 -1.69 20.76
C LEU A 89 11.58 -2.77 19.70
N LYS A 90 12.28 -3.89 19.79
CA LYS A 90 12.00 -5.05 18.94
C LYS A 90 10.78 -5.81 19.46
N CYS A 91 9.76 -5.99 18.61
CA CYS A 91 8.60 -6.81 18.89
C CYS A 91 8.32 -7.73 17.69
N GLY A 92 8.54 -9.03 17.85
CA GLY A 92 8.55 -10.00 16.76
C GLY A 92 9.68 -9.70 15.77
N ASP A 93 9.33 -9.60 14.50
CA ASP A 93 10.27 -9.31 13.40
C ASP A 93 10.46 -7.81 13.12
N PHE A 94 9.80 -6.93 13.88
CA PHE A 94 9.76 -5.51 13.62
C PHE A 94 10.33 -4.67 14.76
N TYR A 95 10.85 -3.50 14.41
CA TYR A 95 11.35 -2.49 15.32
C TYR A 95 10.37 -1.33 15.39
N TYR A 96 10.09 -0.87 16.60
CA TYR A 96 9.18 0.24 16.88
C TYR A 96 9.92 1.33 17.62
N TYR A 97 9.80 2.57 17.15
CA TYR A 97 10.51 3.73 17.67
C TYR A 97 9.61 4.97 17.68
N ASN A 98 10.01 6.00 18.40
CA ASN A 98 9.28 7.25 18.46
C ASN A 98 9.25 7.93 17.08
N GLY A 99 8.09 8.40 16.66
CA GLY A 99 7.86 8.99 15.34
C GLY A 99 7.46 7.98 14.25
N LEU A 100 7.55 6.66 14.50
CA LEU A 100 7.13 5.66 13.52
C LEU A 100 5.64 5.78 13.22
N GLU A 101 5.31 5.88 11.94
CA GLU A 101 3.93 5.79 11.45
C GLU A 101 3.44 4.33 11.53
N LEU A 102 2.23 4.16 12.01
CA LEU A 102 1.53 2.88 12.08
C LEU A 102 0.18 2.98 11.38
N ILE A 103 -0.18 1.96 10.59
CA ILE A 103 -1.51 1.86 9.97
C ILE A 103 -2.35 0.88 10.77
N CYS A 104 -3.50 1.31 11.25
CA CYS A 104 -4.41 0.44 11.99
C CYS A 104 -5.03 -0.64 11.09
N LYS A 105 -4.93 -1.92 11.48
CA LYS A 105 -5.51 -3.06 10.77
C LYS A 105 -6.95 -3.37 11.16
N LYS A 106 -7.30 -3.09 12.41
CA LYS A 106 -8.58 -3.51 12.99
C LYS A 106 -9.24 -2.37 13.75
N HIS A 107 -10.51 -2.16 13.47
CA HIS A 107 -11.31 -1.23 14.28
C HIS A 107 -11.31 -1.66 15.75
N TYR A 108 -11.08 -0.70 16.63
CA TYR A 108 -11.18 -0.89 18.07
C TYR A 108 -11.98 0.23 18.69
N LYS A 109 -12.92 -0.12 19.56
CA LYS A 109 -13.74 0.83 20.32
C LYS A 109 -13.84 0.40 21.78
N SER A 110 -13.50 1.30 22.67
CA SER A 110 -13.77 1.19 24.09
C SER A 110 -14.55 2.44 24.55
N LYS A 111 -14.84 2.54 25.83
CA LYS A 111 -15.50 3.74 26.40
C LYS A 111 -14.71 5.04 26.16
N LYS A 112 -13.37 4.96 26.08
CA LYS A 112 -12.48 6.13 26.01
C LYS A 112 -11.62 6.20 24.75
N LEU A 113 -11.46 5.10 24.01
CA LEU A 113 -10.50 4.98 22.92
C LEU A 113 -11.16 4.43 21.66
N ARG A 114 -10.79 4.97 20.51
CA ARG A 114 -11.22 4.47 19.19
C ARG A 114 -10.04 4.42 18.24
N LEU A 115 -9.88 3.28 17.55
CA LEU A 115 -8.98 3.12 16.42
C LEU A 115 -9.81 2.83 15.18
N TYR A 116 -9.48 3.49 14.08
CA TYR A 116 -10.16 3.32 12.81
C TYR A 116 -9.27 2.53 11.84
N THR A 117 -9.83 1.52 11.22
CA THR A 117 -9.13 0.70 10.21
C THR A 117 -8.62 1.58 9.06
N ASN A 118 -7.40 1.29 8.62
CA ASN A 118 -6.66 2.04 7.59
C ASN A 118 -6.30 3.49 7.95
N TYR A 119 -6.51 3.93 9.18
CA TYR A 119 -6.04 5.22 9.68
C TYR A 119 -4.57 5.14 10.10
N SER A 120 -3.85 6.26 9.86
CA SER A 120 -2.47 6.45 10.32
C SER A 120 -2.42 6.99 11.73
N TYR A 121 -1.49 6.48 12.52
CA TYR A 121 -1.14 6.94 13.86
C TYR A 121 0.37 7.00 13.98
N PHE A 122 0.91 7.90 14.79
CA PHE A 122 2.35 8.00 15.01
C PHE A 122 2.69 7.60 16.44
N ILE A 123 3.76 6.84 16.62
CA ILE A 123 4.26 6.51 17.95
C ILE A 123 4.86 7.79 18.57
N LYS A 124 4.27 8.28 19.64
CA LYS A 124 4.78 9.41 20.42
C LYS A 124 5.82 8.95 21.44
N LYS A 125 5.57 7.81 22.07
CA LYS A 125 6.45 7.19 23.06
C LYS A 125 6.25 5.68 23.06
N ILE A 126 7.32 4.94 23.21
CA ILE A 126 7.27 3.49 23.36
C ILE A 126 8.24 3.05 24.45
N ASP A 127 7.82 2.07 25.26
CA ASP A 127 8.62 1.37 26.26
C ASP A 127 8.31 -0.14 26.25
N LYS A 128 8.93 -0.92 27.14
CA LYS A 128 8.80 -2.38 27.17
C LYS A 128 7.39 -2.91 27.44
N LYS A 129 6.51 -2.11 28.05
CA LYS A 129 5.16 -2.55 28.48
C LYS A 129 4.05 -1.84 27.73
N SER A 130 4.28 -0.64 27.25
CA SER A 130 3.25 0.21 26.66
C SER A 130 3.77 1.06 25.55
N PHE A 131 2.87 1.56 24.70
CA PHE A 131 3.17 2.58 23.72
C PHE A 131 2.04 3.61 23.66
N THR A 132 2.42 4.83 23.38
CA THR A 132 1.49 5.95 23.19
C THR A 132 1.54 6.37 21.74
N ILE A 133 0.37 6.44 21.11
CA ILE A 133 0.21 6.94 19.75
C ILE A 133 -0.49 8.27 19.75
N VAL A 134 -0.28 9.03 18.71
CA VAL A 134 -0.98 10.29 18.42
C VAL A 134 -1.69 10.20 17.08
N GLU A 135 -2.93 10.63 17.07
CA GLU A 135 -3.73 10.79 15.86
C GLU A 135 -3.31 12.10 15.17
N PRO A 136 -3.01 12.11 13.84
CA PRO A 136 -2.38 13.26 13.19
C PRO A 136 -3.29 14.49 13.04
N VAL A 137 -4.60 14.35 12.97
CA VAL A 137 -5.56 15.44 12.76
C VAL A 137 -5.89 16.14 14.08
N ASP A 138 -6.55 15.42 14.99
CA ASP A 138 -7.05 15.98 16.24
C ASP A 138 -5.99 16.00 17.36
N LYS A 139 -4.78 15.44 17.07
CA LYS A 139 -3.68 15.31 18.04
C LYS A 139 -4.06 14.54 19.32
N LEU A 140 -5.09 13.74 19.26
CA LEU A 140 -5.49 12.87 20.37
C LEU A 140 -4.42 11.85 20.66
N THR A 141 -4.04 11.74 21.92
CA THR A 141 -3.05 10.74 22.38
C THR A 141 -3.75 9.57 23.05
N MET A 142 -3.30 8.37 22.71
CA MET A 142 -3.84 7.12 23.25
C MET A 142 -2.72 6.20 23.65
N THR A 143 -2.80 5.64 24.87
CA THR A 143 -1.80 4.70 25.38
C THR A 143 -2.38 3.30 25.44
N PHE A 144 -1.60 2.33 24.93
CA PHE A 144 -1.96 0.92 24.85
C PHE A 144 -0.88 0.05 25.47
N ASP A 145 -1.26 -1.14 25.89
CA ASP A 145 -0.32 -2.23 26.18
C ASP A 145 0.42 -2.63 24.90
N ILE A 146 1.67 -3.12 25.04
CA ILE A 146 2.52 -3.48 23.91
C ILE A 146 1.91 -4.56 23.01
N SER A 147 1.07 -5.43 23.53
CA SER A 147 0.34 -6.45 22.78
C SER A 147 -0.57 -5.89 21.70
N PHE A 148 -1.03 -4.64 21.86
CA PHE A 148 -1.82 -3.94 20.87
C PHE A 148 -1.05 -3.54 19.60
N LEU A 149 0.28 -3.67 19.55
CA LEU A 149 1.03 -3.52 18.31
C LEU A 149 0.55 -4.47 17.21
N SER A 150 0.00 -5.63 17.59
CA SER A 150 -0.64 -6.57 16.65
C SER A 150 -1.83 -5.99 15.88
N TYR A 151 -2.44 -4.89 16.36
CA TYR A 151 -3.51 -4.16 15.68
C TYR A 151 -3.02 -3.25 14.57
N PHE A 152 -1.71 -3.09 14.42
CA PHE A 152 -1.09 -2.18 13.48
C PHE A 152 -0.23 -2.93 12.46
N LYS A 153 0.06 -2.27 11.36
CA LYS A 153 1.04 -2.66 10.34
C LYS A 153 1.91 -1.46 9.99
N LEU A 154 3.06 -1.73 9.41
CA LEU A 154 3.97 -0.70 8.95
C LEU A 154 3.46 -0.05 7.65
N PRO A 155 3.78 1.22 7.42
CA PRO A 155 3.23 2.01 6.32
C PRO A 155 4.03 1.90 5.01
N HIS A 156 5.23 1.27 5.02
CA HIS A 156 6.14 1.30 3.88
C HIS A 156 5.63 0.50 2.68
N CYS A 157 4.91 -0.59 2.94
CA CYS A 157 4.20 -1.32 1.89
C CYS A 157 2.83 -1.77 2.38
N MET A 158 1.81 -1.50 1.58
CA MET A 158 0.44 -1.87 1.84
C MET A 158 -0.12 -2.70 0.69
N THR A 159 -1.06 -3.60 1.00
CA THR A 159 -1.80 -4.27 -0.08
C THR A 159 -2.80 -3.32 -0.73
N CYS A 160 -3.16 -3.59 -1.98
CA CYS A 160 -4.11 -2.78 -2.73
C CYS A 160 -5.45 -2.61 -2.01
N HIS A 161 -5.96 -3.67 -1.36
CA HIS A 161 -7.17 -3.57 -0.54
C HIS A 161 -7.03 -2.57 0.62
N SER A 162 -5.83 -2.48 1.20
CA SER A 162 -5.58 -1.57 2.32
C SER A 162 -5.47 -0.10 1.89
N VAL A 163 -5.13 0.16 0.64
CA VAL A 163 -5.05 1.52 0.09
C VAL A 163 -6.36 1.99 -0.57
N GLN A 164 -7.37 1.12 -0.65
CA GLN A 164 -8.69 1.54 -1.13
C GLN A 164 -9.24 2.66 -0.25
N GLY A 165 -9.70 3.74 -0.87
CA GLY A 165 -10.17 4.95 -0.18
C GLY A 165 -9.06 5.94 0.17
N LEU A 166 -7.78 5.55 0.19
CA LEU A 166 -6.68 6.46 0.44
C LEU A 166 -6.29 7.25 -0.83
N SER A 167 -5.61 8.37 -0.62
CA SER A 167 -4.89 9.12 -1.66
C SER A 167 -3.44 9.26 -1.21
N ILE A 168 -2.50 9.02 -2.10
CA ILE A 168 -1.06 9.01 -1.82
C ILE A 168 -0.41 10.16 -2.60
N ASP A 169 0.24 11.04 -1.87
CA ASP A 169 0.96 12.21 -2.44
C ASP A 169 2.44 11.90 -2.70
N ASP A 170 2.97 10.89 -1.99
CA ASP A 170 4.37 10.47 -2.07
C ASP A 170 4.70 9.70 -3.36
N GLU A 171 5.99 9.50 -3.61
CA GLU A 171 6.47 8.54 -4.60
C GLU A 171 6.09 7.12 -4.19
N VAL A 172 5.57 6.34 -5.14
CA VAL A 172 5.04 5.00 -4.93
C VAL A 172 5.65 4.01 -5.90
N THR A 173 6.07 2.86 -5.40
CA THR A 173 6.36 1.70 -6.27
C THR A 173 5.21 0.70 -6.22
N ILE A 174 4.74 0.28 -7.40
CA ILE A 174 3.71 -0.75 -7.56
C ILE A 174 4.38 -2.06 -7.93
N PHE A 175 4.10 -3.10 -7.14
CA PHE A 175 4.60 -4.45 -7.27
C PHE A 175 3.53 -5.40 -7.81
N ASP A 176 3.96 -6.58 -8.21
CA ASP A 176 3.12 -7.73 -8.56
C ASP A 176 2.26 -7.59 -9.84
N CYS A 177 2.40 -6.50 -10.62
CA CYS A 177 1.56 -6.24 -11.79
C CYS A 177 1.70 -7.29 -12.92
N ASN A 178 2.81 -8.01 -12.98
CA ASN A 178 3.11 -8.99 -14.03
C ASN A 178 2.97 -10.44 -13.57
N THR A 179 2.26 -10.67 -12.47
CA THR A 179 1.96 -12.05 -12.02
C THR A 179 0.63 -12.52 -12.61
N PRO A 180 0.49 -13.83 -12.93
CA PRO A 180 -0.73 -14.37 -13.54
C PRO A 180 -1.97 -14.30 -12.64
N TYR A 181 -1.78 -14.01 -11.33
CA TYR A 181 -2.86 -13.93 -10.33
C TYR A 181 -3.42 -12.52 -10.15
N VAL A 182 -2.80 -11.53 -10.79
CA VAL A 182 -3.18 -10.12 -10.64
C VAL A 182 -4.03 -9.70 -11.81
N ASP A 183 -5.23 -9.23 -11.50
CA ASP A 183 -6.14 -8.72 -12.51
C ASP A 183 -5.86 -7.23 -12.85
N ARG A 184 -6.42 -6.78 -13.93
CA ARG A 184 -6.30 -5.41 -14.43
C ARG A 184 -6.92 -4.40 -13.47
N ASN A 185 -7.93 -4.81 -12.69
CA ASN A 185 -8.59 -3.95 -11.70
C ASN A 185 -7.66 -3.64 -10.53
N PHE A 186 -6.80 -4.59 -10.13
CA PHE A 186 -5.76 -4.31 -9.13
C PHE A 186 -4.85 -3.20 -9.61
N VAL A 187 -4.30 -3.33 -10.82
CA VAL A 187 -3.36 -2.36 -11.39
C VAL A 187 -4.01 -0.99 -11.51
N TRP A 188 -5.23 -0.95 -12.03
CA TRP A 188 -6.02 0.27 -12.13
C TRP A 188 -6.27 0.90 -10.75
N THR A 189 -6.65 0.09 -9.77
CA THR A 189 -6.89 0.56 -8.41
C THR A 189 -5.61 1.15 -7.81
N ALA A 190 -4.46 0.48 -7.97
CA ALA A 190 -3.18 0.97 -7.44
C ALA A 190 -2.78 2.32 -8.06
N ILE A 191 -2.83 2.44 -9.39
CA ILE A 191 -2.49 3.68 -10.12
C ILE A 191 -3.39 4.84 -9.66
N THR A 192 -4.69 4.60 -9.54
CA THR A 192 -5.64 5.65 -9.15
C THR A 192 -5.56 6.09 -7.68
N ARG A 193 -4.70 5.46 -6.87
CA ARG A 193 -4.42 5.95 -5.50
C ARG A 193 -3.45 7.12 -5.45
N VAL A 194 -2.61 7.28 -6.47
CA VAL A 194 -1.56 8.29 -6.52
C VAL A 194 -2.10 9.59 -7.12
N ARG A 195 -1.75 10.74 -6.53
CA ARG A 195 -2.23 12.05 -7.00
C ARG A 195 -1.46 12.61 -8.19
N GLN A 196 -0.23 12.18 -8.38
CA GLN A 196 0.63 12.59 -9.49
C GLN A 196 1.17 11.35 -10.18
N LEU A 197 0.85 11.13 -11.44
CA LEU A 197 1.23 9.91 -12.16
C LEU A 197 2.75 9.76 -12.32
N GLN A 198 3.47 10.87 -12.38
CA GLN A 198 4.94 10.89 -12.42
C GLN A 198 5.61 10.29 -11.16
N ASN A 199 4.89 10.23 -10.03
CA ASN A 199 5.38 9.66 -8.78
C ASN A 199 5.29 8.13 -8.76
N ILE A 200 4.79 7.50 -9.83
CA ILE A 200 4.64 6.05 -9.91
C ILE A 200 5.92 5.43 -10.49
N THR A 201 6.42 4.44 -9.78
CA THR A 201 7.46 3.52 -10.25
C THR A 201 6.87 2.12 -10.35
N TYR A 202 7.18 1.40 -11.40
CA TYR A 202 6.80 0.00 -11.59
C TYR A 202 7.97 -0.91 -11.23
N PHE A 203 7.71 -1.92 -10.39
CA PHE A 203 8.67 -2.98 -10.11
C PHE A 203 8.39 -4.18 -11.02
N GLU A 204 9.29 -4.38 -12.00
CA GLU A 204 9.23 -5.53 -12.88
C GLU A 204 9.89 -6.75 -12.20
N GLN A 205 9.07 -7.74 -11.87
CA GLN A 205 9.54 -8.95 -11.24
C GLN A 205 10.21 -9.88 -12.23
N SER A 206 11.25 -10.57 -11.77
CA SER A 206 11.86 -11.65 -12.53
C SER A 206 11.00 -12.92 -12.46
N GLY A 207 11.10 -13.78 -13.49
CA GLY A 207 10.44 -15.10 -13.49
C GLY A 207 10.81 -15.99 -12.30
N VAL A 208 11.98 -15.76 -11.68
CA VAL A 208 12.44 -16.46 -10.47
C VAL A 208 11.62 -16.07 -9.25
N ASP A 209 11.23 -14.79 -9.13
CA ASP A 209 10.39 -14.32 -8.02
C ASP A 209 8.97 -14.90 -8.11
N ILE A 210 8.45 -15.08 -9.32
CA ILE A 210 7.14 -15.71 -9.57
C ILE A 210 7.19 -17.19 -9.17
N LYS A 211 8.23 -17.92 -9.55
CA LYS A 211 8.42 -19.34 -9.21
C LYS A 211 8.51 -19.58 -7.70
N ARG A 212 9.28 -18.76 -6.98
CA ARG A 212 9.38 -18.84 -5.52
C ARG A 212 8.04 -18.64 -4.82
N PHE A 213 7.15 -17.87 -5.42
CA PHE A 213 5.79 -17.69 -4.92
C PHE A 213 4.91 -18.92 -5.15
N GLU A 214 5.03 -19.57 -6.30
CA GLU A 214 4.31 -20.82 -6.60
C GLU A 214 4.73 -21.92 -5.64
N ASP A 215 6.05 -22.07 -5.40
CA ASP A 215 6.61 -23.04 -4.45
C ASP A 215 6.13 -22.78 -3.01
N SER A 216 6.08 -21.52 -2.56
CA SER A 216 5.60 -21.18 -1.21
C SER A 216 4.09 -21.42 -0.99
N LYS A 217 3.27 -21.40 -2.03
CA LYS A 217 1.85 -21.77 -1.96
C LYS A 217 1.65 -23.28 -1.84
N LEU A 218 2.53 -24.08 -2.43
CA LEU A 218 2.49 -25.54 -2.32
C LEU A 218 2.83 -26.02 -0.91
N GLU A 219 3.74 -25.33 -0.21
CA GLU A 219 4.11 -25.65 1.18
C GLU A 219 3.04 -25.29 2.22
N THR A 220 2.08 -24.41 1.89
CA THR A 220 0.99 -23.99 2.80
C THR A 220 -0.29 -24.80 2.64
N VAL A 221 -0.34 -25.78 1.75
CA VAL A 221 -1.52 -26.63 1.44
C VAL A 221 -1.36 -28.07 2.01
N PHE A 222 -0.22 -28.37 2.68
CA PHE A 222 0.02 -29.67 3.34
C PHE A 222 0.19 -29.52 4.85
#